data_dd5ecc3bdb1116386dd5e6f1b1a7eb1a
#
_entry.id   dd5ecc3bdb1116386dd5e6f1b1a7eb1a
#
_cell.length_a   1.000
_cell.length_b   1.000
_cell.length_c   1.000
_cell.angle_alpha   90.00
_cell.angle_beta   90.00
_cell.angle_gamma   90.00
#
_symmetry.space_group_name_H-M   'P 1'
#
loop_
_entity.id
_entity.type
_entity.pdbx_description
1 polymer ?
#
loop_
_entity_poly.entity_id
_entity_poly.type
_entity_poly.pdbx_seq_one_letter_code
_entity_poly.pdbx_strand_id
1 'polypeptide(L)'
;AGHVGGPTVSQACATSVRTLQIAVQEVDSSMAECALALACDRTSNGPHIYYPTPTAPGGTGDGENFIMDNMSCDPLGNHSMTQTAENVAAKHGITTDEQHEVLLRREQQYADALAEGCAFQKRYMSLPFAVPNARFRKEITILDGDEGVRLSTAKTLATLNPVIKGGTVTFGGQTHPADGNAAMVVAKPEQALEMSQDPSIRIEILGFGLARAA
;
A
#
# COMPACT_ATOMS: atom_id res chain seq x y z
N ALA A 1 4.28 25.97 1.50
CA ALA A 1 3.70 24.98 0.58
C ALA A 1 2.88 25.57 -0.57
N GLY A 2 2.59 26.90 -0.58
CA GLY A 2 1.73 27.53 -1.60
C GLY A 2 2.31 27.63 -3.02
N HIS A 3 3.53 27.16 -3.23
CA HIS A 3 4.21 27.20 -4.53
C HIS A 3 4.54 25.80 -5.08
N VAL A 4 4.12 24.75 -4.39
CA VAL A 4 4.34 23.36 -4.82
C VAL A 4 3.07 22.88 -5.52
N GLY A 5 3.18 22.56 -6.80
CA GLY A 5 2.12 21.95 -7.60
C GLY A 5 2.40 20.46 -7.84
N GLY A 6 1.40 19.76 -8.33
CA GLY A 6 1.56 18.36 -8.73
C GLY A 6 0.22 17.68 -9.00
N PRO A 7 0.22 16.59 -9.78
CA PRO A 7 -0.98 15.82 -10.03
C PRO A 7 -1.31 14.92 -8.83
N THR A 8 -2.59 14.63 -8.66
CA THR A 8 -3.04 13.49 -7.85
C THR A 8 -3.42 12.37 -8.80
N VAL A 9 -2.85 11.18 -8.59
CA VAL A 9 -3.06 10.02 -9.44
C VAL A 9 -3.57 8.84 -8.63
N SER A 10 -4.32 7.96 -9.27
CA SER A 10 -4.73 6.69 -8.69
C SER A 10 -4.53 5.57 -9.72
N GLN A 11 -3.90 4.50 -9.30
CA GLN A 11 -3.74 3.25 -10.04
C GLN A 11 -3.87 2.07 -9.09
N ALA A 12 -4.87 2.13 -8.21
CA ALA A 12 -5.10 1.14 -7.15
C ALA A 12 -3.79 0.81 -6.39
N CYS A 13 -3.47 -0.46 -6.19
CA CYS A 13 -2.27 -0.90 -5.46
C CYS A 13 -0.94 -0.44 -6.08
N ALA A 14 -0.92 -0.09 -7.38
CA ALA A 14 0.26 0.39 -8.08
C ALA A 14 0.46 1.91 -8.03
N THR A 15 -0.41 2.64 -7.31
CA THR A 15 -0.39 4.12 -7.26
C THR A 15 0.96 4.67 -6.81
N SER A 16 1.56 4.13 -5.76
CA SER A 16 2.84 4.62 -5.24
C SER A 16 3.98 4.51 -6.27
N VAL A 17 4.05 3.39 -6.99
CA VAL A 17 5.03 3.19 -8.05
C VAL A 17 4.78 4.15 -9.22
N ARG A 18 3.50 4.40 -9.57
CA ARG A 18 3.14 5.36 -10.61
C ARG A 18 3.49 6.79 -10.22
N THR A 19 3.23 7.16 -8.98
CA THR A 19 3.60 8.49 -8.44
C THR A 19 5.12 8.70 -8.49
N LEU A 20 5.88 7.67 -8.11
CA LEU A 20 7.33 7.70 -8.21
C LEU A 20 7.81 7.85 -9.65
N GLN A 21 7.20 7.12 -10.59
CA GLN A 21 7.53 7.24 -12.02
C GLN A 21 7.30 8.67 -12.54
N ILE A 22 6.18 9.31 -12.17
CA ILE A 22 5.89 10.69 -12.56
C ILE A 22 6.95 11.64 -11.98
N ALA A 23 7.28 11.51 -10.69
CA ALA A 23 8.31 12.32 -10.05
C ALA A 23 9.66 12.22 -10.77
N VAL A 24 10.07 11.00 -11.16
CA VAL A 24 11.29 10.78 -11.95
C VAL A 24 11.20 11.46 -13.31
N GLN A 25 10.09 11.34 -14.02
CA GLN A 25 9.90 11.97 -15.33
C GLN A 25 9.96 13.50 -15.26
N GLU A 26 9.42 14.10 -14.20
CA GLU A 26 9.50 15.55 -13.97
C GLU A 26 10.96 16.03 -13.75
N VAL A 27 11.74 15.27 -12.98
CA VAL A 27 13.15 15.58 -12.72
C VAL A 27 14.01 15.32 -13.96
N ASP A 28 13.81 14.22 -14.66
CA ASP A 28 14.58 13.86 -15.86
C ASP A 28 14.34 14.84 -17.01
N SER A 29 13.09 15.29 -17.18
CA SER A 29 12.73 16.30 -18.18
C SER A 29 13.15 17.72 -17.80
N SER A 30 13.74 17.91 -16.62
CA SER A 30 14.11 19.22 -16.06
C SER A 30 12.92 20.18 -15.86
N MET A 31 11.71 19.63 -15.73
CA MET A 31 10.52 20.41 -15.30
C MET A 31 10.58 20.72 -13.81
N ALA A 32 11.25 19.88 -13.04
CA ALA A 32 11.53 20.10 -11.63
C ALA A 32 13.00 19.78 -11.31
N GLU A 33 13.60 20.50 -10.39
CA GLU A 33 14.93 20.14 -9.87
C GLU A 33 14.84 19.00 -8.85
N CYS A 34 13.74 19.00 -8.09
CA CYS A 34 13.44 18.03 -7.05
C CYS A 34 11.93 17.80 -6.99
N ALA A 35 11.52 16.57 -6.85
CA ALA A 35 10.11 16.18 -6.75
C ALA A 35 9.86 15.29 -5.52
N LEU A 36 8.72 15.49 -4.87
CA LEU A 36 8.26 14.65 -3.77
C LEU A 36 7.17 13.71 -4.28
N ALA A 37 7.48 12.41 -4.32
CA ALA A 37 6.49 11.35 -4.52
C ALA A 37 5.87 11.03 -3.17
N LEU A 38 4.60 11.37 -2.98
CA LEU A 38 3.83 11.09 -1.76
C LEU A 38 2.72 10.11 -2.08
N ALA A 39 2.71 8.98 -1.39
CA ALA A 39 1.65 7.99 -1.44
C ALA A 39 0.89 7.98 -0.11
N CYS A 40 -0.42 8.05 -0.18
CA CYS A 40 -1.31 7.95 0.98
C CYS A 40 -2.41 6.96 0.67
N ASP A 41 -2.61 6.00 1.55
CA ASP A 41 -3.75 5.11 1.51
C ASP A 41 -4.63 5.31 2.74
N ARG A 42 -5.92 5.28 2.53
CA ARG A 42 -6.92 5.52 3.54
C ARG A 42 -8.09 4.56 3.35
N THR A 43 -7.81 3.29 3.57
CA THR A 43 -8.77 2.20 3.40
C THR A 43 -9.95 2.29 4.37
N SER A 44 -9.72 2.85 5.56
CA SER A 44 -10.75 3.08 6.57
C SER A 44 -11.82 4.09 6.13
N ASN A 45 -11.49 4.94 5.16
CA ASN A 45 -12.39 5.98 4.65
C ASN A 45 -12.10 6.26 3.17
N GLY A 46 -12.17 5.21 2.37
CA GLY A 46 -11.97 5.27 0.92
C GLY A 46 -13.07 6.07 0.22
N PRO A 47 -12.84 6.52 -1.00
CA PRO A 47 -13.81 7.30 -1.74
C PRO A 47 -15.04 6.47 -2.11
N HIS A 48 -16.20 7.11 -2.05
CA HIS A 48 -17.43 6.63 -2.65
C HIS A 48 -17.73 7.46 -3.90
N ILE A 49 -18.00 6.79 -5.01
CA ILE A 49 -18.33 7.42 -6.28
C ILE A 49 -19.83 7.25 -6.52
N TYR A 50 -20.48 8.31 -6.93
CA TYR A 50 -21.90 8.29 -7.29
C TYR A 50 -22.04 8.55 -8.79
N TYR A 51 -22.71 7.64 -9.45
CA TYR A 51 -23.03 7.71 -10.88
C TYR A 51 -24.49 8.13 -11.04
N PRO A 52 -24.80 9.39 -11.37
CA PRO A 52 -26.18 9.83 -11.53
C PRO A 52 -26.81 9.20 -12.76
N THR A 53 -28.08 8.79 -12.65
CA THR A 53 -28.88 8.30 -13.77
C THR A 53 -30.11 9.20 -13.92
N PRO A 54 -29.98 10.36 -14.61
CA PRO A 54 -31.03 11.37 -14.67
C PRO A 54 -32.34 10.89 -15.32
N THR A 55 -32.28 9.84 -16.14
CA THR A 55 -33.42 9.22 -16.79
C THR A 55 -34.11 8.14 -15.96
N ALA A 56 -33.54 7.76 -14.83
CA ALA A 56 -34.18 6.82 -13.91
C ALA A 56 -35.33 7.49 -13.16
N PRO A 57 -36.35 6.73 -12.74
CA PRO A 57 -37.41 7.25 -11.90
C PRO A 57 -36.87 7.94 -10.64
N GLY A 58 -37.25 9.19 -10.43
CA GLY A 58 -36.76 10.01 -9.32
C GLY A 58 -35.33 10.51 -9.45
N GLY A 59 -34.67 10.34 -10.61
CA GLY A 59 -33.28 10.77 -10.85
C GLY A 59 -32.26 10.01 -10.02
N THR A 60 -32.60 8.82 -9.54
CA THR A 60 -31.71 7.98 -8.74
C THR A 60 -30.55 7.46 -9.56
N GLY A 61 -29.43 7.23 -8.91
CA GLY A 61 -28.21 6.65 -9.52
C GLY A 61 -27.62 5.59 -8.63
N ASP A 62 -26.46 5.07 -9.02
CA ASP A 62 -25.75 4.00 -8.34
C ASP A 62 -24.55 4.55 -7.57
N GLY A 63 -24.30 4.01 -6.38
CA GLY A 63 -23.14 4.29 -5.56
C GLY A 63 -22.12 3.16 -5.63
N GLU A 64 -20.85 3.52 -5.67
CA GLU A 64 -19.73 2.58 -5.64
C GLU A 64 -18.85 2.88 -4.43
N ASN A 65 -18.52 1.85 -3.65
CA ASN A 65 -17.38 1.90 -2.74
C ASN A 65 -16.12 1.56 -3.55
N PHE A 66 -15.38 2.60 -3.94
CA PHE A 66 -14.25 2.46 -4.86
C PHE A 66 -13.22 1.40 -4.45
N ILE A 67 -13.00 1.21 -3.15
CA ILE A 67 -12.05 0.22 -2.66
C ILE A 67 -12.70 -1.17 -2.60
N MET A 68 -13.78 -1.29 -1.86
CA MET A 68 -14.33 -2.62 -1.52
C MET A 68 -14.97 -3.31 -2.73
N ASP A 69 -15.65 -2.57 -3.58
CA ASP A 69 -16.30 -3.15 -4.75
C ASP A 69 -15.26 -3.64 -5.76
N ASN A 70 -14.17 -2.88 -5.98
CA ASN A 70 -13.09 -3.30 -6.87
C ASN A 70 -12.22 -4.43 -6.30
N MET A 71 -12.08 -4.55 -4.98
CA MET A 71 -11.43 -5.71 -4.36
C MET A 71 -12.27 -6.97 -4.45
N SER A 72 -13.59 -6.82 -4.41
CA SER A 72 -14.54 -7.93 -4.49
C SER A 72 -14.77 -8.42 -5.91
N CYS A 73 -14.70 -7.51 -6.88
CA CYS A 73 -14.89 -7.81 -8.29
C CYS A 73 -14.06 -6.83 -9.16
N ASP A 74 -12.90 -7.28 -9.60
CA ASP A 74 -12.10 -6.53 -10.56
C ASP A 74 -12.92 -6.27 -11.83
N PRO A 75 -13.07 -5.02 -12.28
CA PRO A 75 -13.95 -4.68 -13.41
C PRO A 75 -13.49 -5.26 -14.75
N LEU A 76 -12.26 -5.75 -14.83
CA LEU A 76 -11.74 -6.38 -16.03
C LEU A 76 -11.65 -7.91 -15.91
N GLY A 77 -11.21 -8.42 -14.75
CA GLY A 77 -11.10 -9.85 -14.48
C GLY A 77 -12.43 -10.50 -14.07
N ASN A 78 -13.40 -9.69 -13.63
CA ASN A 78 -14.69 -10.14 -13.11
C ASN A 78 -14.59 -11.14 -11.96
N HIS A 79 -13.55 -11.02 -11.12
CA HIS A 79 -13.36 -11.84 -9.95
C HIS A 79 -12.65 -11.08 -8.82
N SER A 80 -12.70 -11.62 -7.62
CA SER A 80 -12.07 -11.00 -6.44
C SER A 80 -10.54 -11.10 -6.47
N MET A 81 -9.87 -10.27 -5.67
CA MET A 81 -8.43 -10.37 -5.44
C MET A 81 -8.01 -11.72 -4.85
N THR A 82 -8.86 -12.34 -4.03
CA THR A 82 -8.63 -13.70 -3.53
C THR A 82 -8.60 -14.71 -4.67
N GLN A 83 -9.52 -14.60 -5.64
CA GLN A 83 -9.50 -15.46 -6.82
C GLN A 83 -8.24 -15.24 -7.66
N THR A 84 -7.75 -14.00 -7.77
CA THR A 84 -6.46 -13.73 -8.43
C THR A 84 -5.32 -14.48 -7.74
N ALA A 85 -5.27 -14.47 -6.41
CA ALA A 85 -4.27 -15.21 -5.65
C ALA A 85 -4.37 -16.72 -5.88
N GLU A 86 -5.58 -17.29 -5.91
CA GLU A 86 -5.81 -18.70 -6.23
C GLU A 86 -5.37 -19.04 -7.67
N ASN A 87 -5.63 -18.16 -8.64
CA ASN A 87 -5.18 -18.36 -10.01
C ASN A 87 -3.65 -18.43 -10.11
N VAL A 88 -2.95 -17.57 -9.36
CA VAL A 88 -1.48 -17.60 -9.27
C VAL A 88 -1.00 -18.86 -8.58
N ALA A 89 -1.62 -19.25 -7.47
CA ALA A 89 -1.27 -20.48 -6.75
C ALA A 89 -1.44 -21.70 -7.63
N ALA A 90 -2.57 -21.82 -8.34
CA ALA A 90 -2.84 -22.93 -9.26
C ALA A 90 -1.84 -22.95 -10.43
N LYS A 91 -1.55 -21.79 -11.03
CA LYS A 91 -0.61 -21.68 -12.16
C LYS A 91 0.81 -22.14 -11.81
N HIS A 92 1.25 -21.88 -10.58
CA HIS A 92 2.62 -22.14 -10.14
C HIS A 92 2.72 -23.34 -9.17
N GLY A 93 1.62 -24.01 -8.86
CA GLY A 93 1.58 -25.16 -7.95
C GLY A 93 1.91 -24.79 -6.50
N ILE A 94 1.58 -23.57 -6.07
CA ILE A 94 1.89 -23.07 -4.72
C ILE A 94 0.87 -23.62 -3.73
N THR A 95 1.37 -24.30 -2.71
CA THR A 95 0.57 -24.92 -1.66
C THR A 95 0.24 -23.96 -0.51
N THR A 96 -0.74 -24.31 0.30
CA THR A 96 -1.05 -23.58 1.54
C THR A 96 0.13 -23.55 2.51
N ASP A 97 0.87 -24.65 2.62
CA ASP A 97 2.01 -24.74 3.52
C ASP A 97 3.16 -23.80 3.11
N GLU A 98 3.45 -23.72 1.81
CA GLU A 98 4.45 -22.76 1.28
C GLU A 98 4.03 -21.30 1.52
N GLN A 99 2.74 -20.99 1.37
CA GLN A 99 2.20 -19.68 1.70
C GLN A 99 2.36 -19.36 3.18
N HIS A 100 2.06 -20.31 4.06
CA HIS A 100 2.20 -20.17 5.50
C HIS A 100 3.67 -20.03 5.94
N GLU A 101 4.59 -20.74 5.29
CA GLU A 101 6.02 -20.60 5.55
C GLU A 101 6.51 -19.16 5.25
N VAL A 102 6.10 -18.60 4.12
CA VAL A 102 6.44 -17.22 3.76
C VAL A 102 5.83 -16.23 4.75
N LEU A 103 4.58 -16.44 5.16
CA LEU A 103 3.92 -15.61 6.17
C LEU A 103 4.70 -15.58 7.48
N LEU A 104 5.02 -16.74 8.03
CA LEU A 104 5.78 -16.85 9.29
C LEU A 104 7.15 -16.18 9.18
N ARG A 105 7.81 -16.30 8.03
CA ARG A 105 9.08 -15.60 7.78
C ARG A 105 8.90 -14.09 7.79
N ARG A 106 7.82 -13.56 7.21
CA ARG A 106 7.50 -12.12 7.20
C ARG A 106 7.18 -11.61 8.60
N GLU A 107 6.42 -12.37 9.36
CA GLU A 107 6.12 -12.04 10.76
C GLU A 107 7.38 -12.03 11.63
N GLN A 108 8.30 -12.95 11.42
CA GLN A 108 9.59 -12.93 12.11
C GLN A 108 10.41 -11.70 11.74
N GLN A 109 10.49 -11.34 10.47
CA GLN A 109 11.16 -10.13 10.01
C GLN A 109 10.54 -8.86 10.62
N TYR A 110 9.22 -8.84 10.76
CA TYR A 110 8.55 -7.74 11.45
C TYR A 110 8.90 -7.69 12.94
N ALA A 111 8.89 -8.82 13.62
CA ALA A 111 9.31 -8.90 15.03
C ALA A 111 10.77 -8.46 15.22
N ASP A 112 11.68 -8.85 14.32
CA ASP A 112 13.07 -8.42 14.33
C ASP A 112 13.18 -6.90 14.12
N ALA A 113 12.36 -6.31 13.25
CA ALA A 113 12.33 -4.87 13.00
C ALA A 113 11.84 -4.07 14.23
N LEU A 114 11.02 -4.67 15.09
CA LEU A 114 10.59 -4.06 16.35
C LEU A 114 11.64 -4.15 17.48
N ALA A 115 12.70 -4.92 17.29
CA ALA A 115 13.77 -5.04 18.29
C ALA A 115 14.44 -3.70 18.57
N GLU A 116 15.19 -3.63 19.67
CA GLU A 116 15.96 -2.44 20.06
C GLU A 116 15.10 -1.16 20.15
N GLY A 117 13.87 -1.29 20.63
CA GLY A 117 12.95 -0.16 20.80
C GLY A 117 12.48 0.43 19.46
N CYS A 118 12.17 -0.41 18.49
CA CYS A 118 11.74 -0.05 17.14
C CYS A 118 12.83 0.71 16.36
N ALA A 119 14.08 0.32 16.49
CA ALA A 119 15.21 1.00 15.85
C ALA A 119 15.06 1.08 14.34
N PHE A 120 14.51 0.04 13.70
CA PHE A 120 14.26 0.07 12.26
C PHE A 120 13.23 1.13 11.87
N GLN A 121 12.07 1.16 12.52
CA GLN A 121 10.99 2.12 12.21
C GLN A 121 11.43 3.56 12.46
N LYS A 122 12.21 3.81 13.53
CA LYS A 122 12.73 5.15 13.86
C LYS A 122 13.68 5.74 12.82
N ARG A 123 14.16 4.94 11.88
CA ARG A 123 14.95 5.44 10.73
C ARG A 123 14.08 6.21 9.73
N TYR A 124 12.78 5.94 9.69
CA TYR A 124 11.86 6.45 8.66
C TYR A 124 10.68 7.24 9.23
N MET A 125 10.39 7.09 10.53
CA MET A 125 9.26 7.74 11.17
C MET A 125 9.60 8.17 12.60
N SER A 126 8.89 9.18 13.09
CA SER A 126 8.99 9.64 14.47
C SER A 126 8.02 8.87 15.35
N LEU A 127 8.55 8.07 16.30
CA LEU A 127 7.75 7.36 17.28
C LEU A 127 8.14 7.79 18.71
N PRO A 128 7.19 7.94 19.62
CA PRO A 128 5.74 7.87 19.44
C PRO A 128 5.20 9.03 18.62
N PHE A 129 4.08 8.81 17.93
CA PHE A 129 3.42 9.81 17.09
C PHE A 129 2.12 10.28 17.72
N ALA A 130 2.03 11.59 17.97
CA ALA A 130 0.80 12.22 18.48
C ALA A 130 -0.21 12.38 17.33
N VAL A 131 -1.30 11.64 17.38
CA VAL A 131 -2.35 11.68 16.37
C VAL A 131 -3.26 12.88 16.61
N PRO A 132 -3.33 13.85 15.70
CA PRO A 132 -4.20 14.99 15.84
C PRO A 132 -5.66 14.63 15.48
N ASN A 133 -6.60 15.41 16.00
CA ASN A 133 -7.97 15.36 15.50
C ASN A 133 -8.05 15.92 14.06
N ALA A 134 -9.19 15.72 13.37
CA ALA A 134 -9.40 16.15 11.98
C ALA A 134 -9.19 17.66 11.73
N ARG A 135 -9.21 18.49 12.77
CA ARG A 135 -8.96 19.93 12.70
C ARG A 135 -7.55 20.32 13.10
N PHE A 136 -6.66 19.36 13.40
CA PHE A 136 -5.28 19.57 13.86
C PHE A 136 -5.16 20.50 15.09
N ARG A 137 -6.16 20.47 15.98
CA ARG A 137 -6.22 21.35 17.17
C ARG A 137 -5.99 20.63 18.49
N LYS A 138 -6.17 19.33 18.51
CA LYS A 138 -6.02 18.49 19.70
C LYS A 138 -5.41 17.16 19.32
N GLU A 139 -4.56 16.66 20.17
CA GLU A 139 -4.15 15.27 20.18
C GLU A 139 -5.30 14.40 20.68
N ILE A 140 -5.57 13.30 20.00
CA ILE A 140 -6.62 12.34 20.34
C ILE A 140 -6.07 11.03 20.85
N THR A 141 -4.88 10.65 20.41
CA THR A 141 -4.18 9.44 20.87
C THR A 141 -2.70 9.53 20.51
N ILE A 142 -1.91 8.61 21.05
CA ILE A 142 -0.50 8.44 20.72
C ILE A 142 -0.33 7.06 20.10
N LEU A 143 0.32 7.00 18.96
CA LEU A 143 0.76 5.76 18.32
C LEU A 143 2.23 5.56 18.60
N ASP A 144 2.58 4.43 19.15
CA ASP A 144 3.95 3.99 19.42
C ASP A 144 4.39 2.78 18.57
N GLY A 145 3.48 2.29 17.71
CA GLY A 145 3.69 1.20 16.78
C GLY A 145 2.48 0.97 15.87
N ASP A 146 2.49 -0.11 15.15
CA ASP A 146 1.40 -0.51 14.25
C ASP A 146 0.22 -1.08 15.05
N GLU A 147 -0.99 -0.61 14.76
CA GLU A 147 -2.21 -1.13 15.35
C GLU A 147 -2.74 -2.36 14.57
N GLY A 148 -3.32 -3.29 15.29
CA GLY A 148 -4.03 -4.43 14.70
C GLY A 148 -3.15 -5.57 14.17
N VAL A 149 -1.83 -5.43 14.22
CA VAL A 149 -0.92 -6.52 13.83
C VAL A 149 -0.97 -7.64 14.87
N ARG A 150 -1.26 -8.86 14.42
CA ARG A 150 -1.30 -10.06 15.25
C ARG A 150 -0.40 -11.10 14.63
N LEU A 151 0.63 -11.51 15.38
CA LEU A 151 1.52 -12.54 14.91
C LEU A 151 0.85 -13.91 14.98
N SER A 152 1.04 -14.70 13.94
CA SER A 152 0.52 -16.05 13.82
C SER A 152 1.54 -17.07 14.33
N THR A 153 1.08 -18.27 14.55
CA THR A 153 1.93 -19.44 14.80
C THR A 153 1.63 -20.51 13.76
N ALA A 154 2.59 -21.40 13.49
CA ALA A 154 2.36 -22.52 12.60
C ALA A 154 1.12 -23.34 13.01
N LYS A 155 0.92 -23.49 14.34
CA LYS A 155 -0.23 -24.20 14.89
C LYS A 155 -1.56 -23.51 14.57
N THR A 156 -1.63 -22.18 14.70
CA THR A 156 -2.86 -21.43 14.40
C THR A 156 -3.13 -21.40 12.91
N LEU A 157 -2.10 -21.23 12.09
CA LEU A 157 -2.25 -21.25 10.63
C LEU A 157 -2.75 -22.60 10.11
N ALA A 158 -2.25 -23.70 10.65
CA ALA A 158 -2.68 -25.06 10.26
C ALA A 158 -4.17 -25.35 10.54
N THR A 159 -4.85 -24.55 11.35
CA THR A 159 -6.29 -24.68 11.61
C THR A 159 -7.17 -23.89 10.65
N LEU A 160 -6.59 -23.06 9.80
CA LEU A 160 -7.33 -22.19 8.89
C LEU A 160 -7.78 -22.96 7.64
N ASN A 161 -9.02 -22.74 7.26
CA ASN A 161 -9.54 -23.23 6.00
C ASN A 161 -9.27 -22.22 4.87
N PRO A 162 -9.14 -22.67 3.62
CA PRO A 162 -9.12 -21.79 2.46
C PRO A 162 -10.37 -20.91 2.40
N VAL A 163 -10.20 -19.67 2.00
CA VAL A 163 -11.28 -18.68 1.87
C VAL A 163 -12.22 -19.06 0.73
N ILE A 164 -11.68 -19.60 -0.36
CA ILE A 164 -12.43 -20.16 -1.47
C ILE A 164 -12.45 -21.70 -1.31
N LYS A 165 -13.61 -22.28 -1.41
CA LYS A 165 -13.76 -23.75 -1.28
C LYS A 165 -12.88 -24.50 -2.29
N GLY A 166 -12.01 -25.34 -1.78
CA GLY A 166 -11.06 -26.11 -2.59
C GLY A 166 -9.82 -25.32 -3.04
N GLY A 167 -9.67 -24.09 -2.55
CA GLY A 167 -8.49 -23.26 -2.78
C GLY A 167 -7.35 -23.52 -1.80
N THR A 168 -6.35 -22.66 -1.85
CA THR A 168 -5.12 -22.74 -1.04
C THR A 168 -4.89 -21.52 -0.16
N VAL A 169 -5.52 -20.39 -0.49
CA VAL A 169 -5.35 -19.12 0.21
C VAL A 169 -6.21 -19.07 1.45
N THR A 170 -5.59 -18.96 2.62
CA THR A 170 -6.27 -18.84 3.90
C THR A 170 -6.39 -17.38 4.34
N PHE A 171 -7.25 -17.11 5.31
CA PHE A 171 -7.37 -15.77 5.89
C PHE A 171 -6.07 -15.26 6.51
N GLY A 172 -5.22 -16.17 7.03
CA GLY A 172 -3.92 -15.81 7.60
C GLY A 172 -2.95 -15.20 6.58
N GLY A 173 -3.05 -15.58 5.31
CA GLY A 173 -2.21 -15.06 4.22
C GLY A 173 -2.73 -13.77 3.58
N GLN A 174 -3.89 -13.27 3.99
CA GLN A 174 -4.44 -12.02 3.44
C GLN A 174 -3.84 -10.81 4.12
N THR A 175 -3.71 -9.72 3.36
CA THR A 175 -3.26 -8.44 3.92
C THR A 175 -4.29 -7.89 4.91
N HIS A 176 -3.80 -7.27 5.97
CA HIS A 176 -4.63 -6.48 6.86
C HIS A 176 -4.77 -5.06 6.28
N PRO A 177 -5.96 -4.62 5.86
CA PRO A 177 -6.13 -3.27 5.37
C PRO A 177 -5.76 -2.25 6.45
N ALA A 178 -4.88 -1.34 6.13
CA ALA A 178 -4.41 -0.31 7.06
C ALA A 178 -4.29 1.03 6.35
N ASP A 179 -4.56 2.10 7.08
CA ASP A 179 -4.24 3.45 6.64
C ASP A 179 -2.74 3.66 6.75
N GLY A 180 -2.16 4.37 5.80
CA GLY A 180 -0.73 4.60 5.80
C GLY A 180 -0.30 5.65 4.80
N ASN A 181 0.92 6.11 4.96
CA ASN A 181 1.56 6.98 3.98
C ASN A 181 3.05 6.69 3.90
N ALA A 182 3.61 6.99 2.74
CA ALA A 182 5.04 6.95 2.50
C ALA A 182 5.42 8.05 1.52
N ALA A 183 6.63 8.58 1.66
CA ALA A 183 7.13 9.61 0.79
C ALA A 183 8.57 9.31 0.36
N MET A 184 8.91 9.75 -0.84
CA MET A 184 10.26 9.66 -1.39
C MET A 184 10.59 10.96 -2.11
N VAL A 185 11.75 11.53 -1.81
CA VAL A 185 12.31 12.66 -2.55
C VAL A 185 13.10 12.12 -3.74
N VAL A 186 12.81 12.64 -4.91
CA VAL A 186 13.50 12.35 -6.18
C VAL A 186 14.22 13.59 -6.63
N ALA A 187 15.50 13.48 -6.92
CA ALA A 187 16.33 14.56 -7.41
C ALA A 187 17.42 14.03 -8.35
N LYS A 188 18.12 14.90 -9.04
CA LYS A 188 19.32 14.51 -9.81
C LYS A 188 20.43 14.02 -8.88
N PRO A 189 21.35 13.15 -9.35
CA PRO A 189 22.32 12.47 -8.49
C PRO A 189 23.12 13.39 -7.58
N GLU A 190 23.58 14.53 -8.09
CA GLU A 190 24.38 15.49 -7.32
C GLU A 190 23.56 16.09 -6.18
N GLN A 191 22.35 16.51 -6.46
CA GLN A 191 21.45 17.11 -5.49
C GLN A 191 20.96 16.07 -4.47
N ALA A 192 20.68 14.84 -4.90
CA ALA A 192 20.31 13.75 -3.99
C ALA A 192 21.43 13.45 -2.99
N LEU A 193 22.69 13.51 -3.44
CA LEU A 193 23.87 13.31 -2.58
C LEU A 193 24.02 14.44 -1.55
N GLU A 194 23.80 15.70 -1.95
CA GLU A 194 23.83 16.85 -1.04
C GLU A 194 22.74 16.80 0.02
N MET A 195 21.56 16.28 -0.32
CA MET A 195 20.43 16.15 0.62
C MET A 195 20.53 14.90 1.51
N SER A 196 21.40 13.95 1.16
CA SER A 196 21.51 12.68 1.89
C SER A 196 22.15 12.88 3.26
N GLN A 197 21.56 12.26 4.29
CA GLN A 197 22.17 12.18 5.62
C GLN A 197 23.29 11.13 5.70
N ASP A 198 23.31 10.20 4.78
CA ASP A 198 24.33 9.15 4.65
C ASP A 198 24.75 9.02 3.18
N PRO A 199 25.81 9.72 2.76
CA PRO A 199 26.30 9.68 1.38
C PRO A 199 26.86 8.33 0.93
N SER A 200 27.08 7.40 1.85
CA SER A 200 27.50 6.02 1.52
C SER A 200 26.34 5.18 0.94
N ILE A 201 25.10 5.59 1.21
CA ILE A 201 23.89 4.94 0.69
C ILE A 201 23.44 5.67 -0.58
N ARG A 202 23.46 4.94 -1.70
CA ARG A 202 22.90 5.42 -2.97
C ARG A 202 21.72 4.57 -3.36
N ILE A 203 20.59 5.23 -3.68
CA ILE A 203 19.40 4.57 -4.21
C ILE A 203 19.15 5.19 -5.58
N GLU A 204 19.25 4.38 -6.62
CA GLU A 204 19.08 4.80 -8.01
C GLU A 204 17.86 4.08 -8.60
N ILE A 205 17.05 4.83 -9.37
CA ILE A 205 15.94 4.26 -10.13
C ILE A 205 16.46 3.96 -11.52
N LEU A 206 16.58 2.67 -11.84
CA LEU A 206 17.17 2.22 -13.11
C LEU A 206 16.15 2.13 -14.24
N GLY A 207 14.87 2.04 -13.94
CA GLY A 207 13.83 1.93 -14.95
C GLY A 207 12.46 1.59 -14.36
N PHE A 208 11.46 1.69 -15.22
CA PHE A 208 10.07 1.33 -14.91
C PHE A 208 9.54 0.36 -15.96
N GLY A 209 8.70 -0.54 -15.52
CA GLY A 209 7.96 -1.44 -16.39
C GLY A 209 6.50 -1.49 -15.98
N LEU A 210 5.62 -1.59 -16.96
CA LEU A 210 4.19 -1.83 -16.75
C LEU A 210 3.78 -3.00 -17.63
N ALA A 211 3.19 -4.00 -17.01
CA ALA A 211 2.62 -5.14 -17.70
C ALA A 211 1.28 -5.50 -17.10
N ARG A 212 0.40 -6.05 -17.92
CA ARG A 212 -0.84 -6.68 -17.48
C ARG A 212 -0.70 -8.19 -17.68
N ALA A 213 -0.94 -8.93 -16.62
CA ALA A 213 -1.11 -10.38 -16.70
C ALA A 213 -2.59 -10.72 -16.90
N ALA A 214 -2.84 -11.79 -17.66
CA ALA A 214 -4.19 -12.35 -17.84
C ALA A 214 -4.56 -13.17 -16.60
#